data_42a1b92faa25f7308f63205ad9bfc0fd
#
_entry.id   42a1b92faa25f7308f63205ad9bfc0fd
#
_cell.length_a   1.000
_cell.length_b   1.000
_cell.length_c   1.000
_cell.angle_alpha   90.00
_cell.angle_beta   90.00
_cell.angle_gamma   90.00
#
_symmetry.space_group_name_H-M   'P 1'
#
loop_
_entity.id
_entity.type
_entity.pdbx_description
1 polymer ?
#
loop_
_entity_poly.entity_id
_entity_poly.type
_entity_poly.pdbx_seq_one_letter_code
_entity_poly.pdbx_strand_id
1 'polypeptide(L)'
;MFTKDMHIAGYDDELWNAMEKERVRQEEHIELIASENYTSPRVMEAQGSALTNKYAEGYPGKRYYGGCEYVDVAEQLAIDRVKELFGADYANVQPHSGSQANAAVYMALLEPG
;
A
#
# COMPACT_ATOMS: atom_id res chain seq x y z
N MET A 1 20.30 -2.22 17.78
CA MET A 1 19.60 -1.12 17.08
C MET A 1 19.53 -1.49 15.61
N PHE A 2 18.41 -1.26 14.94
CA PHE A 2 18.27 -1.55 13.51
C PHE A 2 19.10 -0.57 12.68
N THR A 3 19.79 -1.07 11.67
CA THR A 3 20.63 -0.28 10.77
C THR A 3 20.11 -0.41 9.33
N LYS A 4 20.49 0.55 8.46
CA LYS A 4 20.06 0.55 7.06
C LYS A 4 20.64 -0.60 6.23
N ASP A 5 21.66 -1.25 6.76
CA ASP A 5 22.39 -2.33 6.10
C ASP A 5 21.83 -3.73 6.48
N MET A 6 20.75 -3.77 7.26
CA MET A 6 20.07 -5.02 7.56
C MET A 6 19.22 -5.44 6.36
N HIS A 7 19.64 -6.52 5.73
CA HIS A 7 18.98 -7.12 4.59
C HIS A 7 18.53 -8.54 4.91
N ILE A 8 17.58 -9.07 4.15
CA ILE A 8 17.15 -10.47 4.22
C ILE A 8 18.30 -11.36 3.73
N ALA A 9 18.95 -10.97 2.63
CA ALA A 9 20.11 -11.67 2.10
C ALA A 9 21.23 -11.77 3.18
N GLY A 10 21.73 -12.97 3.41
CA GLY A 10 22.74 -13.24 4.43
C GLY A 10 22.23 -13.33 5.86
N TYR A 11 20.94 -13.10 6.08
CA TYR A 11 20.26 -13.31 7.37
C TYR A 11 19.26 -14.47 7.31
N ASP A 12 18.42 -14.49 6.27
CA ASP A 12 17.45 -15.54 5.96
C ASP A 12 17.55 -15.89 4.47
N ASP A 13 18.50 -16.72 4.14
CA ASP A 13 18.81 -17.08 2.76
C ASP A 13 17.71 -17.95 2.12
N GLU A 14 16.93 -18.67 2.92
CA GLU A 14 15.80 -19.45 2.41
C GLU A 14 14.71 -18.52 1.88
N LEU A 15 14.32 -17.52 2.67
CA LEU A 15 13.36 -16.50 2.26
C LEU A 15 13.90 -15.65 1.10
N TRP A 16 15.16 -15.23 1.18
CA TRP A 16 15.79 -14.45 0.12
C TRP A 16 15.76 -15.19 -1.23
N ASN A 17 16.14 -16.47 -1.24
CA ASN A 17 16.11 -17.28 -2.45
C ASN A 17 14.70 -17.48 -3.01
N ALA A 18 13.69 -17.59 -2.16
CA ALA A 18 12.30 -17.65 -2.60
C ALA A 18 11.85 -16.35 -3.27
N MET A 19 12.19 -15.20 -2.68
CA MET A 19 11.89 -13.87 -3.25
C MET A 19 12.56 -13.66 -4.61
N GLU A 20 13.85 -14.02 -4.73
CA GLU A 20 14.59 -13.89 -6.00
C GLU A 20 14.05 -14.83 -7.09
N LYS A 21 13.69 -16.06 -6.75
CA LYS A 21 13.04 -16.97 -7.70
C LYS A 21 11.69 -16.45 -8.17
N GLU A 22 10.90 -15.84 -7.29
CA GLU A 22 9.63 -15.24 -7.67
C GLU A 22 9.85 -14.01 -8.57
N ARG A 23 10.84 -13.17 -8.28
CA ARG A 23 11.21 -12.05 -9.15
C ARG A 23 11.53 -12.53 -10.57
N VAL A 24 12.38 -13.55 -10.69
CA VAL A 24 12.74 -14.15 -11.99
C VAL A 24 11.51 -14.75 -12.66
N ARG A 25 10.64 -15.45 -11.91
CA ARG A 25 9.42 -16.01 -12.47
C ARG A 25 8.53 -14.92 -13.09
N GLN A 26 8.36 -13.80 -12.41
CA GLN A 26 7.55 -12.69 -12.92
C GLN A 26 8.14 -12.04 -14.17
N GLU A 27 9.46 -12.01 -14.30
CA GLU A 27 10.14 -11.46 -15.49
C GLU A 27 10.11 -12.42 -16.69
N GLU A 28 10.20 -13.72 -16.45
CA GLU A 28 10.41 -14.70 -17.51
C GLU A 28 9.12 -15.41 -17.97
N HIS A 29 8.04 -15.34 -17.20
CA HIS A 29 6.79 -16.03 -17.52
C HIS A 29 5.71 -15.04 -17.95
N ILE A 30 4.90 -15.49 -18.92
CA ILE A 30 3.73 -14.74 -19.35
C ILE A 30 2.62 -14.93 -18.30
N GLU A 31 2.16 -13.85 -17.73
CA GLU A 31 1.03 -13.86 -16.80
C GLU A 31 -0.30 -13.82 -17.57
N LEU A 32 -1.15 -14.82 -17.34
CA LEU A 32 -2.47 -14.94 -17.96
C LEU A 32 -3.64 -14.76 -16.98
N ILE A 33 -3.35 -14.44 -15.72
CA ILE A 33 -4.39 -14.14 -14.72
C ILE A 33 -4.81 -12.68 -14.91
N ALA A 34 -5.99 -12.46 -15.48
CA ALA A 34 -6.47 -11.14 -15.87
C ALA A 34 -6.62 -10.13 -14.70
N SER A 35 -6.72 -10.62 -13.46
CA SER A 35 -6.83 -9.79 -12.26
C SER A 35 -5.48 -9.37 -11.67
N GLU A 36 -4.37 -9.93 -12.15
CA GLU A 36 -3.04 -9.51 -11.69
C GLU A 36 -2.60 -8.23 -12.39
N ASN A 37 -1.99 -7.34 -11.62
CA ASN A 37 -1.41 -6.09 -12.09
C ASN A 37 -0.10 -5.84 -11.36
N TYR A 38 1.01 -6.07 -12.03
CA TYR A 38 2.34 -5.90 -11.44
C TYR A 38 2.61 -4.44 -11.11
N THR A 39 2.99 -4.21 -9.87
CA THR A 39 3.34 -2.86 -9.40
C THR A 39 4.75 -2.48 -9.89
N SER A 40 4.96 -1.17 -10.06
CA SER A 40 6.31 -0.68 -10.33
C SER A 40 7.22 -0.81 -9.09
N PRO A 41 8.55 -0.88 -9.28
CA PRO A 41 9.50 -0.83 -8.16
C PRO A 41 9.29 0.37 -7.21
N ARG A 42 8.82 1.51 -7.73
CA ARG A 42 8.52 2.71 -6.92
C ARG A 42 7.38 2.47 -5.94
N VAL A 43 6.37 1.70 -6.33
CA VAL A 43 5.26 1.33 -5.41
C VAL A 43 5.79 0.43 -4.31
N MET A 44 6.62 -0.56 -4.65
CA MET A 44 7.23 -1.47 -3.66
C MET A 44 8.17 -0.70 -2.70
N GLU A 45 8.96 0.25 -3.21
CA GLU A 45 9.81 1.11 -2.40
C GLU A 45 9.00 1.95 -1.40
N ALA A 46 7.90 2.55 -1.84
CA ALA A 46 7.04 3.33 -0.96
C ALA A 46 6.39 2.46 0.12
N GLN A 47 5.90 1.27 -0.24
CA GLN A 47 5.27 0.33 0.68
C GLN A 47 6.25 -0.22 1.73
N GLY A 48 7.49 -0.53 1.32
CA GLY A 48 8.54 -1.04 2.21
C GLY A 48 9.35 0.07 2.92
N SER A 49 8.92 1.32 2.88
CA SER A 49 9.62 2.44 3.48
C SER A 49 9.41 2.54 5.00
N ALA A 50 10.10 3.50 5.63
CA ALA A 50 9.95 3.81 7.04
C ALA A 50 8.51 4.21 7.45
N LEU A 51 7.67 4.59 6.50
CA LEU A 51 6.24 4.84 6.74
C LEU A 51 5.52 3.61 7.30
N THR A 52 5.98 2.41 6.99
CA THR A 52 5.47 1.12 7.52
C THR A 52 5.48 1.06 9.05
N ASN A 53 6.41 1.75 9.70
CA ASN A 53 6.55 1.75 11.16
C ASN A 53 5.59 2.69 11.88
N LYS A 54 4.91 3.58 11.14
CA LYS A 54 4.09 4.62 11.77
C LYS A 54 2.65 4.20 11.95
N TYR A 55 2.22 4.17 13.20
CA TYR A 55 0.82 4.02 13.57
C TYR A 55 0.10 5.37 13.40
N ALA A 56 -0.78 5.47 12.40
CA ALA A 56 -1.39 6.72 11.96
C ALA A 56 -2.92 6.65 11.93
N GLU A 57 -3.52 6.18 13.04
CA GLU A 57 -4.96 6.11 13.20
C GLU A 57 -5.59 7.51 13.11
N GLY A 58 -6.70 7.62 12.39
CA GLY A 58 -7.38 8.87 12.07
C GLY A 58 -7.13 9.31 10.63
N TYR A 59 -7.22 10.60 10.35
CA TYR A 59 -7.08 11.20 9.04
C TYR A 59 -6.04 12.33 9.03
N PRO A 60 -5.55 12.78 7.89
CA PRO A 60 -4.62 13.91 7.81
C PRO A 60 -5.12 15.11 8.62
N GLY A 61 -4.26 15.63 9.49
CA GLY A 61 -4.59 16.74 10.40
C GLY A 61 -5.54 16.39 11.56
N LYS A 62 -6.03 15.14 11.62
CA LYS A 62 -6.95 14.64 12.67
C LYS A 62 -6.52 13.25 13.13
N ARG A 63 -5.30 13.13 13.63
CA ARG A 63 -4.73 11.87 14.11
C ARG A 63 -4.96 11.71 15.62
N TYR A 64 -5.05 10.47 16.06
CA TYR A 64 -5.13 10.14 17.49
C TYR A 64 -3.76 10.25 18.18
N TYR A 65 -2.66 10.13 17.42
CA TYR A 65 -1.29 10.12 17.95
C TYR A 65 -0.40 11.14 17.25
N GLY A 66 0.65 11.56 17.96
CA GLY A 66 1.66 12.47 17.42
C GLY A 66 2.62 11.82 16.41
N GLY A 67 3.45 12.64 15.77
CA GLY A 67 4.48 12.18 14.83
C GLY A 67 3.93 11.76 13.47
N CYS A 68 2.79 12.30 13.06
CA CYS A 68 2.12 11.96 11.81
C CYS A 68 2.32 12.99 10.70
N GLU A 69 3.13 14.02 10.91
CA GLU A 69 3.33 15.12 9.97
C GLU A 69 3.75 14.67 8.56
N TYR A 70 4.59 13.66 8.45
CA TYR A 70 5.05 13.14 7.15
C TYR A 70 4.11 12.08 6.56
N VAL A 71 3.46 11.29 7.40
CA VAL A 71 2.40 10.37 6.96
C VAL A 71 1.21 11.16 6.43
N ASP A 72 0.87 12.28 7.05
CA ASP A 72 -0.19 13.18 6.58
C ASP A 72 0.11 13.69 5.17
N VAL A 73 1.35 14.06 4.89
CA VAL A 73 1.77 14.48 3.54
C VAL A 73 1.59 13.35 2.54
N ALA A 74 2.03 12.13 2.87
CA ALA A 74 1.91 10.99 1.98
C ALA A 74 0.43 10.64 1.69
N GLU A 75 -0.41 10.62 2.70
CA GLU A 75 -1.84 10.33 2.55
C GLU A 75 -2.57 11.44 1.79
N GLN A 76 -2.27 12.71 2.08
CA GLN A 76 -2.87 13.84 1.36
C GLN A 76 -2.49 13.83 -0.12
N LEU A 77 -1.23 13.56 -0.45
CA LEU A 77 -0.79 13.42 -1.84
C LEU A 77 -1.55 12.29 -2.56
N ALA A 78 -1.78 11.17 -1.90
CA ALA A 78 -2.55 10.06 -2.48
C ALA A 78 -4.01 10.48 -2.74
N ILE A 79 -4.65 11.17 -1.78
CA ILE A 79 -6.02 11.70 -1.93
C ILE A 79 -6.10 12.67 -3.12
N ASP A 80 -5.20 13.65 -3.19
CA ASP A 80 -5.24 14.68 -4.22
C ASP A 80 -5.04 14.09 -5.61
N ARG A 81 -4.08 13.17 -5.76
CA ARG A 81 -3.79 12.49 -7.03
C ARG A 81 -4.89 11.55 -7.49
N VAL A 82 -5.55 10.83 -6.58
CA VAL A 82 -6.71 9.99 -6.92
C VAL A 82 -7.88 10.87 -7.34
N LYS A 83 -8.13 11.98 -6.67
CA LYS A 83 -9.16 12.95 -7.07
C LYS A 83 -8.90 13.50 -8.48
N GLU A 84 -7.67 13.88 -8.76
CA GLU A 84 -7.29 14.37 -10.10
C GLU A 84 -7.46 13.28 -11.17
N LEU A 85 -6.97 12.07 -10.90
CA LEU A 85 -7.01 10.93 -11.83
C LEU A 85 -8.44 10.55 -12.24
N PHE A 86 -9.37 10.57 -11.29
CA PHE A 86 -10.76 10.15 -11.51
C PHE A 86 -11.75 11.32 -11.70
N GLY A 87 -11.30 12.56 -11.60
CA GLY A 87 -12.16 13.74 -11.63
C GLY A 87 -13.18 13.75 -10.47
N ALA A 88 -12.78 13.24 -9.30
CA ALA A 88 -13.65 13.08 -8.15
C ALA A 88 -13.55 14.25 -7.18
N ASP A 89 -14.65 14.63 -6.54
CA ASP A 89 -14.67 15.67 -5.51
C ASP A 89 -14.08 15.16 -4.18
N TYR A 90 -14.26 13.87 -3.91
CA TYR A 90 -13.81 13.21 -2.67
C TYR A 90 -13.10 11.90 -2.94
N ALA A 91 -12.15 11.56 -2.09
CA ALA A 91 -11.47 10.26 -2.12
C ALA A 91 -11.08 9.83 -0.70
N ASN A 92 -11.14 8.54 -0.46
CA ASN A 92 -10.60 7.89 0.72
C ASN A 92 -9.61 6.82 0.27
N VAL A 93 -8.36 6.92 0.73
CA VAL A 93 -7.26 6.03 0.33
C VAL A 93 -6.86 5.04 1.43
N GLN A 94 -7.64 4.95 2.51
CA GLN A 94 -7.34 4.09 3.66
C GLN A 94 -7.81 2.63 3.53
N PRO A 95 -8.76 2.24 2.66
CA PRO A 95 -9.14 0.83 2.56
C PRO A 95 -7.92 -0.06 2.29
N HIS A 96 -7.81 -1.18 3.01
CA HIS A 96 -6.70 -2.10 2.87
C HIS A 96 -6.76 -2.95 1.59
N SER A 97 -7.95 -3.04 0.98
CA SER A 97 -8.20 -3.82 -0.23
C SER A 97 -9.47 -3.35 -0.94
N GLY A 98 -9.62 -3.76 -2.20
CA GLY A 98 -10.87 -3.58 -2.94
C GLY A 98 -12.07 -4.21 -2.24
N SER A 99 -11.90 -5.33 -1.56
CA SER A 99 -12.96 -5.96 -0.77
C SER A 99 -13.45 -5.07 0.37
N GLN A 100 -12.54 -4.42 1.08
CA GLN A 100 -12.90 -3.50 2.15
C GLN A 100 -13.58 -2.23 1.60
N ALA A 101 -13.08 -1.69 0.49
CA ALA A 101 -13.69 -0.54 -0.18
C ALA A 101 -15.13 -0.87 -0.64
N ASN A 102 -15.33 -2.03 -1.27
CA ASN A 102 -16.66 -2.49 -1.68
C ASN A 102 -17.58 -2.71 -0.48
N ALA A 103 -17.10 -3.31 0.59
CA ALA A 103 -17.89 -3.50 1.81
C ALA A 103 -18.37 -2.16 2.39
N ALA A 104 -17.51 -1.15 2.41
CA ALA A 104 -17.88 0.20 2.86
C ALA A 104 -18.99 0.82 1.97
N VAL A 105 -18.90 0.64 0.65
CA VAL A 105 -19.92 1.11 -0.29
C VAL A 105 -21.26 0.38 -0.07
N TYR A 106 -21.22 -0.95 0.10
CA TYR A 106 -22.44 -1.72 0.39
C TYR A 106 -23.10 -1.27 1.70
N MET A 107 -22.31 -1.07 2.75
CA MET A 107 -22.84 -0.57 4.03
C MET A 107 -23.44 0.83 3.95
N ALA A 108 -22.92 1.68 3.04
CA ALA A 108 -23.40 3.04 2.88
C ALA A 108 -24.67 3.15 2.01
N LEU A 109 -24.86 2.25 1.04
CA LEU A 109 -25.85 2.41 0.00
C LEU A 109 -26.94 1.33 0.00
N LEU A 110 -26.76 0.19 0.67
CA LEU A 110 -27.68 -0.94 0.63
C LEU A 110 -28.31 -1.20 2.01
N GLU A 111 -29.52 -1.66 1.98
CA GLU A 111 -30.24 -2.19 3.14
C GLU A 111 -30.32 -3.72 3.06
N PRO A 112 -30.41 -4.44 4.20
CA PRO A 112 -30.61 -5.87 4.19
C PRO A 112 -31.88 -6.30 3.46
N GLY A 113 -31.77 -7.21 2.50
CA GLY A 113 -32.90 -7.74 1.70
C GLY A 113 -33.19 -6.95 0.46
#